data_16101efc21cf485791e0602f893eaa35
#
_entry.id   16101efc21cf485791e0602f893eaa35
#
_cell.length_a   1.000
_cell.length_b   1.000
_cell.length_c   1.000
_cell.angle_alpha   90.00
_cell.angle_beta   90.00
_cell.angle_gamma   90.00
#
_symmetry.space_group_name_H-M   'P 1'
#
loop_
_entity.id
_entity.type
_entity.pdbx_description
1 polymer ?
#
loop_
_entity_poly.entity_id
_entity_poly.type
_entity_poly.pdbx_seq_one_letter_code
_entity_poly.pdbx_strand_id
1 'polypeptide(L)'
;AAYIRLDNPAKAGYLHGLEMICESVIRFIQRHAATARDRANTETDPWQQETYRRIAACCEHIATQPPRSYYEGVQWIHFAVLLDRVVGHGNGYGRLDAYLIDRYHRSRATGNLSDEEAREYLAEMFLKLRGHFFSVGGRDAAGRDATNAMSFVVLEAYDLVGDYNNLGVMWHPDIDPAFYAYACDVLARHGESIPVLVNYDLMHDAQRRSGIPAEDAWKVVYSGCQWFCIPGKEYCDQDVNSYIIIRPMQRAIARAVEREVADFESLFALFEEEMAVTARALRDWKNAQYELLGALWPEMYTSMMSHGPIERGIDMVDNRGVDYQFTSVNILGIPNVADSLHAIRTLVFEQRRFTLAEVKAATDANWVDREPMRQRFLNQDKFGNDRDAVDTLLVRITDSLAAILGGMVNLRGHPFRASLFHFQGHVSPAALGATPDGRRAEDYLAHGINPQVGRATEGLLATANSIARIDQRKFQGGPLQIELQPRFFGDKDGGSYVRAFSETFFAKGGIQINLNIMDLNKLREAMVHPENPAYQNIIVRVTGYASRFICLPPHYQQEFVERMNHAGF
;
A
#
# COMPACT_ATOMS: atom_id res chain seq x y z
N ALA A 1 -6.84 -35.06 11.33
CA ALA A 1 -6.79 -36.18 12.28
C ALA A 1 -5.48 -36.99 12.22
N ALA A 2 -4.80 -37.12 11.08
CA ALA A 2 -3.53 -37.85 10.96
C ALA A 2 -2.33 -37.08 11.56
N TYR A 3 -2.38 -35.76 11.62
CA TYR A 3 -1.31 -34.90 12.11
C TYR A 3 -1.29 -34.73 13.64
N ILE A 4 -2.40 -35.01 14.33
CA ILE A 4 -2.56 -34.85 15.79
C ILE A 4 -1.76 -35.89 16.59
N ARG A 5 -1.22 -36.89 15.94
CA ARG A 5 -0.39 -37.96 16.59
C ARG A 5 1.11 -37.63 16.59
N LEU A 6 1.48 -36.39 16.71
CA LEU A 6 2.88 -36.00 16.82
C LEU A 6 3.34 -36.13 18.28
N ASP A 7 4.50 -36.73 18.49
CA ASP A 7 5.16 -36.86 19.80
C ASP A 7 5.59 -35.55 20.45
N ASN A 8 5.16 -34.40 19.89
CA ASN A 8 5.46 -33.08 20.40
C ASN A 8 4.18 -32.37 20.93
N PRO A 9 4.04 -32.25 22.28
CA PRO A 9 2.84 -31.67 22.89
C PRO A 9 2.53 -30.22 22.47
N ALA A 10 3.57 -29.38 22.20
CA ALA A 10 3.37 -27.99 21.78
C ALA A 10 2.77 -27.92 20.37
N LYS A 11 3.26 -28.74 19.44
CA LYS A 11 2.67 -28.89 18.10
C LYS A 11 1.25 -29.45 18.14
N ALA A 12 1.02 -30.45 19.00
CA ALA A 12 -0.30 -31.04 19.16
C ALA A 12 -1.33 -30.00 19.65
N GLY A 13 -0.95 -29.14 20.60
CA GLY A 13 -1.79 -28.07 21.12
C GLY A 13 -2.14 -27.04 20.03
N TYR A 14 -1.17 -26.60 19.24
CA TYR A 14 -1.38 -25.68 18.12
C TYR A 14 -2.31 -26.27 17.04
N LEU A 15 -2.04 -27.51 16.61
CA LEU A 15 -2.86 -28.20 15.60
C LEU A 15 -4.29 -28.45 16.09
N HIS A 16 -4.48 -28.72 17.38
CA HIS A 16 -5.81 -28.81 17.97
C HIS A 16 -6.53 -27.44 17.95
N GLY A 17 -5.82 -26.35 18.21
CA GLY A 17 -6.36 -25.00 18.05
C GLY A 17 -6.82 -24.72 16.61
N LEU A 18 -6.04 -25.09 15.59
CA LEU A 18 -6.45 -24.98 14.19
C LEU A 18 -7.68 -25.83 13.87
N GLU A 19 -7.78 -27.06 14.41
CA GLU A 19 -8.95 -27.92 14.27
C GLU A 19 -10.21 -27.23 14.83
N MET A 20 -10.12 -26.64 16.03
CA MET A 20 -11.23 -25.90 16.64
C MET A 20 -11.69 -24.72 15.77
N ILE A 21 -10.75 -24.01 15.13
CA ILE A 21 -11.06 -22.91 14.19
C ILE A 21 -11.75 -23.46 12.94
N CYS A 22 -11.22 -24.52 12.33
CA CYS A 22 -11.85 -25.17 11.18
C CYS A 22 -13.30 -25.57 11.47
N GLU A 23 -13.54 -26.23 12.61
CA GLU A 23 -14.89 -26.59 13.04
C GLU A 23 -15.80 -25.37 13.24
N SER A 24 -15.24 -24.27 13.75
CA SER A 24 -15.98 -23.02 13.96
C SER A 24 -16.35 -22.38 12.64
N VAL A 25 -15.45 -22.38 11.65
CA VAL A 25 -15.71 -21.92 10.27
C VAL A 25 -16.79 -22.79 9.62
N ILE A 26 -16.68 -24.11 9.72
CA ILE A 26 -17.70 -25.04 9.21
C ILE A 26 -19.07 -24.73 9.82
N ARG A 27 -19.17 -24.63 11.14
CA ARG A 27 -20.42 -24.29 11.84
C ARG A 27 -20.96 -22.92 11.43
N PHE A 28 -20.07 -21.94 11.24
CA PHE A 28 -20.47 -20.60 10.79
C PHE A 28 -21.14 -20.66 9.41
N ILE A 29 -20.52 -21.33 8.44
CA ILE A 29 -21.08 -21.48 7.08
C ILE A 29 -22.37 -22.30 7.10
N GLN A 30 -22.43 -23.40 7.87
CA GLN A 30 -23.64 -24.22 8.03
C GLN A 30 -24.82 -23.45 8.62
N ARG A 31 -24.58 -22.52 9.54
CA ARG A 31 -25.63 -21.63 10.07
C ARG A 31 -26.21 -20.72 8.99
N HIS A 32 -25.40 -20.23 8.05
CA HIS A 32 -25.90 -19.48 6.90
C HIS A 32 -26.74 -20.36 5.98
N ALA A 33 -26.33 -21.62 5.76
CA ALA A 33 -27.15 -22.59 5.01
C ALA A 33 -28.50 -22.82 5.67
N ALA A 34 -28.56 -23.04 6.99
CA ALA A 34 -29.79 -23.22 7.72
C ALA A 34 -30.69 -21.99 7.64
N THR A 35 -30.15 -20.80 7.88
CA THR A 35 -30.90 -19.54 7.78
C THR A 35 -31.47 -19.32 6.36
N ALA A 36 -30.68 -19.60 5.32
CA ALA A 36 -31.16 -19.48 3.94
C ALA A 36 -32.28 -20.49 3.63
N ARG A 37 -32.22 -21.72 4.15
CA ARG A 37 -33.26 -22.74 4.02
C ARG A 37 -34.55 -22.31 4.71
N ASP A 38 -34.45 -21.79 5.93
CA ASP A 38 -35.62 -21.31 6.68
C ASP A 38 -36.29 -20.15 5.94
N ARG A 39 -35.53 -19.23 5.38
CA ARG A 39 -36.03 -18.14 4.54
C ARG A 39 -36.72 -18.67 3.28
N ALA A 40 -36.12 -19.64 2.59
CA ALA A 40 -36.71 -20.27 1.41
C ALA A 40 -38.09 -20.88 1.71
N ASN A 41 -38.29 -21.43 2.91
CA ASN A 41 -39.56 -22.05 3.31
C ASN A 41 -40.64 -21.01 3.64
N THR A 42 -40.30 -19.79 3.98
CA THR A 42 -41.23 -18.73 4.37
C THR A 42 -41.41 -17.65 3.29
N GLU A 43 -40.54 -17.63 2.29
CA GLU A 43 -40.57 -16.66 1.19
C GLU A 43 -41.73 -16.96 0.23
N THR A 44 -42.41 -15.91 -0.20
CA THR A 44 -43.55 -15.99 -1.12
C THR A 44 -43.18 -15.63 -2.56
N ASP A 45 -42.13 -14.88 -2.78
CA ASP A 45 -41.62 -14.58 -4.11
C ASP A 45 -40.82 -15.80 -4.65
N PRO A 46 -41.25 -16.41 -5.75
CA PRO A 46 -40.61 -17.61 -6.29
C PRO A 46 -39.13 -17.40 -6.66
N TRP A 47 -38.77 -16.21 -7.13
CA TRP A 47 -37.39 -15.88 -7.49
C TRP A 47 -36.49 -15.79 -6.25
N GLN A 48 -36.96 -15.10 -5.20
CA GLN A 48 -36.23 -15.01 -3.94
C GLN A 48 -36.18 -16.37 -3.23
N GLN A 49 -37.24 -17.15 -3.29
CA GLN A 49 -37.27 -18.51 -2.74
C GLN A 49 -36.18 -19.38 -3.38
N GLU A 50 -36.08 -19.37 -4.72
CA GLU A 50 -35.05 -20.14 -5.42
C GLU A 50 -33.62 -19.61 -5.13
N THR A 51 -33.46 -18.30 -5.00
CA THR A 51 -32.20 -17.68 -4.58
C THR A 51 -31.76 -18.19 -3.20
N TYR A 52 -32.69 -18.23 -2.21
CA TYR A 52 -32.37 -18.77 -0.89
C TYR A 52 -32.04 -20.27 -0.93
N ARG A 53 -32.73 -21.08 -1.77
CA ARG A 53 -32.38 -22.49 -1.95
C ARG A 53 -30.97 -22.66 -2.50
N ARG A 54 -30.60 -21.86 -3.51
CA ARG A 54 -29.24 -21.88 -4.10
C ARG A 54 -28.18 -21.48 -3.08
N ILE A 55 -28.42 -20.45 -2.27
CA ILE A 55 -27.53 -20.04 -1.17
C ILE A 55 -27.35 -21.19 -0.16
N ALA A 56 -28.46 -21.81 0.26
CA ALA A 56 -28.40 -22.92 1.20
C ALA A 56 -27.58 -24.09 0.67
N ALA A 57 -27.85 -24.54 -0.56
CA ALA A 57 -27.12 -25.63 -1.20
C ALA A 57 -25.61 -25.32 -1.40
N CYS A 58 -25.29 -24.08 -1.78
CA CYS A 58 -23.92 -23.61 -1.88
C CYS A 58 -23.21 -23.69 -0.51
N CYS A 59 -23.77 -23.07 0.53
CA CYS A 59 -23.19 -23.06 1.87
C CYS A 59 -23.06 -24.46 2.46
N GLU A 60 -24.02 -25.36 2.23
CA GLU A 60 -23.90 -26.77 2.66
C GLU A 60 -22.70 -27.47 2.04
N HIS A 61 -22.47 -27.23 0.76
CA HIS A 61 -21.34 -27.86 0.06
C HIS A 61 -20.00 -27.26 0.48
N ILE A 62 -19.84 -25.94 0.39
CA ILE A 62 -18.55 -25.28 0.64
C ILE A 62 -18.14 -25.29 2.12
N ALA A 63 -19.05 -25.64 3.05
CA ALA A 63 -18.69 -25.79 4.45
C ALA A 63 -17.63 -26.86 4.67
N THR A 64 -17.64 -27.93 3.86
CA THR A 64 -16.75 -29.10 4.04
C THR A 64 -16.09 -29.60 2.76
N GLN A 65 -16.45 -29.05 1.61
CA GLN A 65 -15.97 -29.49 0.30
C GLN A 65 -15.41 -28.30 -0.51
N PRO A 66 -14.42 -28.53 -1.38
CA PRO A 66 -13.92 -27.48 -2.28
C PRO A 66 -15.02 -26.98 -3.24
N PRO A 67 -15.01 -25.69 -3.59
CA PRO A 67 -15.93 -25.12 -4.56
C PRO A 67 -15.87 -25.82 -5.92
N ARG A 68 -17.02 -26.19 -6.49
CA ARG A 68 -17.17 -26.87 -7.81
C ARG A 68 -17.38 -25.89 -8.94
N SER A 69 -18.18 -24.84 -8.67
CA SER A 69 -18.62 -23.84 -9.64
C SER A 69 -18.00 -22.47 -9.36
N TYR A 70 -18.19 -21.55 -10.33
CA TYR A 70 -17.80 -20.15 -10.16
C TYR A 70 -18.55 -19.49 -8.98
N TYR A 71 -19.85 -19.67 -8.89
CA TYR A 71 -20.66 -19.13 -7.80
C TYR A 71 -20.18 -19.61 -6.42
N GLU A 72 -19.91 -20.90 -6.28
CA GLU A 72 -19.35 -21.46 -5.05
C GLU A 72 -17.96 -20.91 -4.76
N GLY A 73 -17.13 -20.66 -5.79
CA GLY A 73 -15.81 -20.05 -5.65
C GLY A 73 -15.88 -18.61 -5.12
N VAL A 74 -16.74 -17.78 -5.68
CA VAL A 74 -16.97 -16.41 -5.21
C VAL A 74 -17.49 -16.41 -3.77
N GLN A 75 -18.45 -17.29 -3.45
CA GLN A 75 -19.02 -17.41 -2.09
C GLN A 75 -17.97 -17.89 -1.08
N TRP A 76 -17.07 -18.80 -1.47
CA TRP A 76 -15.97 -19.25 -0.62
C TRP A 76 -14.98 -18.12 -0.32
N ILE A 77 -14.56 -17.37 -1.35
CA ILE A 77 -13.67 -16.20 -1.18
C ILE A 77 -14.34 -15.17 -0.26
N HIS A 78 -15.65 -14.93 -0.44
CA HIS A 78 -16.40 -14.02 0.44
C HIS A 78 -16.31 -14.45 1.91
N PHE A 79 -16.56 -15.71 2.24
CA PHE A 79 -16.46 -16.20 3.62
C PHE A 79 -15.01 -16.14 4.13
N ALA A 80 -14.03 -16.54 3.32
CA ALA A 80 -12.64 -16.52 3.72
C ALA A 80 -12.18 -15.10 4.11
N VAL A 81 -12.49 -14.10 3.27
CA VAL A 81 -12.16 -12.70 3.52
C VAL A 81 -12.94 -12.11 4.70
N LEU A 82 -14.24 -12.42 4.80
CA LEU A 82 -15.09 -11.96 5.91
C LEU A 82 -14.56 -12.45 7.26
N LEU A 83 -14.20 -13.73 7.36
CA LEU A 83 -13.70 -14.33 8.60
C LEU A 83 -12.31 -13.80 8.95
N ASP A 84 -11.42 -13.65 7.96
CA ASP A 84 -10.11 -13.05 8.18
C ASP A 84 -10.23 -11.62 8.72
N ARG A 85 -11.19 -10.84 8.22
CA ARG A 85 -11.48 -9.49 8.74
C ARG A 85 -11.97 -9.46 10.19
N VAL A 86 -12.68 -10.50 10.61
CA VAL A 86 -13.24 -10.58 11.97
C VAL A 86 -12.21 -11.05 12.99
N VAL A 87 -11.33 -11.96 12.59
CA VAL A 87 -10.43 -12.67 13.52
C VAL A 87 -8.94 -12.49 13.22
N GLY A 88 -8.60 -11.88 12.09
CA GLY A 88 -7.24 -11.66 11.63
C GLY A 88 -6.99 -10.22 11.21
N HIS A 89 -5.87 -10.00 10.52
CA HIS A 89 -5.41 -8.69 10.05
C HIS A 89 -5.09 -8.70 8.56
N GLY A 90 -5.66 -9.65 7.81
CA GLY A 90 -5.37 -9.84 6.40
C GLY A 90 -5.67 -8.59 5.58
N ASN A 91 -4.76 -8.26 4.65
CA ASN A 91 -4.89 -7.13 3.75
C ASN A 91 -4.92 -7.57 2.29
N GLY A 92 -3.96 -8.37 1.85
CA GLY A 92 -3.79 -8.77 0.45
C GLY A 92 -4.24 -10.21 0.22
N TYR A 93 -5.29 -10.36 -0.58
CA TYR A 93 -5.89 -11.67 -0.86
C TYR A 93 -5.43 -12.26 -2.20
N GLY A 94 -4.40 -11.67 -2.79
CA GLY A 94 -3.76 -12.20 -3.99
C GLY A 94 -4.53 -11.95 -5.27
N ARG A 95 -4.33 -12.84 -6.27
CA ARG A 95 -4.84 -12.70 -7.63
C ARG A 95 -6.22 -13.31 -7.77
N LEU A 96 -7.24 -12.45 -7.75
CA LEU A 96 -8.63 -12.89 -7.87
C LEU A 96 -8.92 -13.56 -9.21
N ASP A 97 -8.32 -13.06 -10.29
CA ASP A 97 -8.42 -13.62 -11.63
C ASP A 97 -7.83 -15.05 -11.70
N ALA A 98 -6.69 -15.30 -11.04
CA ALA A 98 -6.06 -16.62 -11.03
C ALA A 98 -6.85 -17.65 -10.20
N TYR A 99 -7.52 -17.21 -9.13
CA TYR A 99 -8.28 -18.13 -8.27
C TYR A 99 -9.59 -18.62 -8.90
N LEU A 100 -10.19 -17.82 -9.76
CA LEU A 100 -11.53 -18.09 -10.29
C LEU A 100 -11.54 -18.59 -11.72
N ILE A 101 -10.48 -18.41 -12.50
CA ILE A 101 -10.47 -18.70 -13.95
C ILE A 101 -10.91 -20.12 -14.31
N ASP A 102 -10.41 -21.15 -13.62
CA ASP A 102 -10.76 -22.55 -13.92
C ASP A 102 -12.23 -22.84 -13.65
N ARG A 103 -12.77 -22.26 -12.57
CA ARG A 103 -14.18 -22.40 -12.20
C ARG A 103 -15.09 -21.63 -13.14
N TYR A 104 -14.65 -20.46 -13.57
CA TYR A 104 -15.32 -19.65 -14.57
C TYR A 104 -15.46 -20.44 -15.90
N HIS A 105 -14.35 -20.92 -16.47
CA HIS A 105 -14.39 -21.70 -17.69
C HIS A 105 -15.27 -22.95 -17.57
N ARG A 106 -15.19 -23.66 -16.48
CA ARG A 106 -16.00 -24.87 -16.22
C ARG A 106 -17.49 -24.54 -16.15
N SER A 107 -17.87 -23.49 -15.43
CA SER A 107 -19.26 -23.08 -15.31
C SER A 107 -19.83 -22.52 -16.61
N ARG A 108 -19.01 -21.82 -17.41
CA ARG A 108 -19.38 -21.36 -18.76
C ARG A 108 -19.59 -22.53 -19.73
N ALA A 109 -18.69 -23.50 -19.73
CA ALA A 109 -18.77 -24.68 -20.62
C ALA A 109 -20.00 -25.54 -20.34
N THR A 110 -20.52 -25.56 -19.12
CA THR A 110 -21.74 -26.31 -18.75
C THR A 110 -23.03 -25.50 -18.94
N GLY A 111 -22.93 -24.23 -19.39
CA GLY A 111 -24.09 -23.34 -19.56
C GLY A 111 -24.71 -22.85 -18.23
N ASN A 112 -24.05 -23.09 -17.11
CA ASN A 112 -24.53 -22.72 -15.77
C ASN A 112 -24.09 -21.32 -15.31
N LEU A 113 -23.52 -20.51 -16.20
CA LEU A 113 -23.04 -19.16 -15.91
C LEU A 113 -23.05 -18.31 -17.18
N SER A 114 -23.74 -17.19 -17.15
CA SER A 114 -23.61 -16.12 -18.16
C SER A 114 -22.47 -15.16 -17.80
N ASP A 115 -22.05 -14.29 -18.74
CA ASP A 115 -21.06 -13.25 -18.47
C ASP A 115 -21.62 -12.18 -17.54
N GLU A 116 -22.91 -11.91 -17.63
CA GLU A 116 -23.61 -10.98 -16.77
C GLU A 116 -23.65 -11.49 -15.33
N GLU A 117 -24.07 -12.74 -15.10
CA GLU A 117 -24.03 -13.36 -13.77
C GLU A 117 -22.63 -13.40 -13.17
N ALA A 118 -21.60 -13.63 -13.99
CA ALA A 118 -20.22 -13.64 -13.51
C ALA A 118 -19.81 -12.27 -12.94
N ARG A 119 -20.19 -11.19 -13.62
CA ARG A 119 -19.95 -9.81 -13.15
C ARG A 119 -20.78 -9.49 -11.91
N GLU A 120 -22.07 -9.83 -11.91
CA GLU A 120 -22.97 -9.55 -10.80
C GLU A 120 -22.52 -10.21 -9.49
N TYR A 121 -22.11 -11.49 -9.51
CA TYR A 121 -21.64 -12.18 -8.30
C TYR A 121 -20.39 -11.53 -7.71
N LEU A 122 -19.47 -11.04 -8.54
CA LEU A 122 -18.31 -10.30 -8.05
C LEU A 122 -18.70 -8.90 -7.56
N ALA A 123 -19.56 -8.21 -8.28
CA ALA A 123 -20.07 -6.90 -7.88
C ALA A 123 -20.77 -6.96 -6.50
N GLU A 124 -21.62 -7.98 -6.26
CA GLU A 124 -22.21 -8.23 -4.95
C GLU A 124 -21.16 -8.50 -3.87
N MET A 125 -20.14 -9.29 -4.18
CA MET A 125 -19.03 -9.53 -3.26
C MET A 125 -18.31 -8.23 -2.90
N PHE A 126 -17.99 -7.39 -3.89
CA PHE A 126 -17.33 -6.10 -3.67
C PHE A 126 -18.17 -5.14 -2.82
N LEU A 127 -19.48 -5.09 -3.02
CA LEU A 127 -20.39 -4.28 -2.19
C LEU A 127 -20.39 -4.71 -0.71
N LYS A 128 -20.18 -6.01 -0.45
CA LYS A 128 -20.18 -6.58 0.91
C LYS A 128 -18.82 -6.54 1.57
N LEU A 129 -17.75 -6.66 0.78
CA LEU A 129 -16.36 -6.75 1.25
C LEU A 129 -15.56 -5.48 0.90
N ARG A 130 -16.03 -4.34 1.36
CA ARG A 130 -15.38 -3.04 1.07
C ARG A 130 -13.98 -2.91 1.70
N GLY A 131 -13.07 -2.28 0.98
CA GLY A 131 -11.74 -1.92 1.48
C GLY A 131 -10.70 -3.04 1.42
N HIS A 132 -10.97 -4.15 0.75
CA HIS A 132 -10.01 -5.25 0.58
C HIS A 132 -9.09 -5.06 -0.61
N PHE A 133 -7.92 -5.71 -0.54
CA PHE A 133 -6.88 -5.64 -1.55
C PHE A 133 -6.87 -6.92 -2.40
N PHE A 134 -7.20 -6.79 -3.68
CA PHE A 134 -7.06 -7.83 -4.69
C PHE A 134 -6.16 -7.37 -5.82
N SER A 135 -5.60 -8.32 -6.55
CA SER A 135 -4.78 -8.05 -7.73
C SER A 135 -5.28 -8.82 -8.94
N VAL A 136 -5.02 -8.27 -10.12
CA VAL A 136 -5.24 -8.92 -11.41
C VAL A 136 -4.08 -8.64 -12.37
N GLY A 137 -3.90 -9.49 -13.37
CA GLY A 137 -2.80 -9.35 -14.34
C GLY A 137 -1.45 -9.84 -13.81
N GLY A 138 -0.36 -9.18 -14.20
CA GLY A 138 1.00 -9.63 -13.90
C GLY A 138 1.46 -10.78 -14.81
N ARG A 139 2.47 -11.55 -14.40
CA ARG A 139 3.04 -12.63 -15.20
C ARG A 139 2.77 -14.02 -14.61
N ASP A 140 2.82 -15.05 -15.46
CA ASP A 140 2.80 -16.45 -15.07
C ASP A 140 4.22 -16.97 -14.72
N ALA A 141 4.33 -18.24 -14.33
CA ALA A 141 5.59 -18.90 -14.00
C ALA A 141 6.60 -18.95 -15.17
N ALA A 142 6.12 -18.81 -16.40
CA ALA A 142 6.95 -18.77 -17.60
C ALA A 142 7.32 -17.33 -18.01
N GLY A 143 6.94 -16.33 -17.22
CA GLY A 143 7.17 -14.92 -17.49
C GLY A 143 6.24 -14.31 -18.56
N ARG A 144 5.20 -15.02 -19.00
CA ARG A 144 4.23 -14.55 -19.99
C ARG A 144 3.14 -13.72 -19.30
N ASP A 145 2.45 -12.88 -20.07
CA ASP A 145 1.27 -12.18 -19.59
C ASP A 145 0.25 -13.17 -19.01
N ALA A 146 -0.22 -12.89 -17.80
CA ALA A 146 -1.18 -13.69 -17.08
C ALA A 146 -2.59 -13.08 -17.08
N THR A 147 -2.80 -12.02 -17.85
CA THR A 147 -4.14 -11.47 -18.13
C THR A 147 -5.02 -12.55 -18.78
N ASN A 148 -6.25 -12.67 -18.31
CA ASN A 148 -7.18 -13.69 -18.77
C ASN A 148 -8.63 -13.16 -18.72
N ALA A 149 -9.61 -13.96 -19.14
CA ALA A 149 -11.02 -13.54 -19.15
C ALA A 149 -11.51 -13.06 -17.79
N MET A 150 -11.05 -13.68 -16.70
CA MET A 150 -11.42 -13.24 -15.35
C MET A 150 -10.82 -11.89 -14.95
N SER A 151 -9.67 -11.49 -15.51
CA SER A 151 -9.12 -10.15 -15.28
C SER A 151 -10.08 -9.08 -15.77
N PHE A 152 -10.70 -9.27 -16.93
CA PHE A 152 -11.75 -8.38 -17.45
C PHE A 152 -13.01 -8.42 -16.57
N VAL A 153 -13.53 -9.60 -16.24
CA VAL A 153 -14.75 -9.75 -15.42
C VAL A 153 -14.59 -9.07 -14.05
N VAL A 154 -13.42 -9.19 -13.42
CA VAL A 154 -13.11 -8.52 -12.14
C VAL A 154 -13.15 -7.00 -12.29
N LEU A 155 -12.56 -6.47 -13.35
CA LEU A 155 -12.52 -5.03 -13.61
C LEU A 155 -13.90 -4.48 -14.00
N GLU A 156 -14.67 -5.24 -14.81
CA GLU A 156 -16.05 -4.91 -15.17
C GLU A 156 -16.98 -4.91 -13.93
N ALA A 157 -16.81 -5.87 -13.03
CA ALA A 157 -17.57 -5.92 -11.77
C ALA A 157 -17.24 -4.71 -10.88
N TYR A 158 -15.97 -4.30 -10.84
CA TYR A 158 -15.57 -3.09 -10.14
C TYR A 158 -16.19 -1.84 -10.79
N ASP A 159 -16.14 -1.75 -12.11
CA ASP A 159 -16.72 -0.63 -12.87
C ASP A 159 -18.22 -0.45 -12.62
N LEU A 160 -18.97 -1.55 -12.45
CA LEU A 160 -20.39 -1.51 -12.09
C LEU A 160 -20.64 -0.93 -10.70
N VAL A 161 -19.77 -1.22 -9.74
CA VAL A 161 -20.00 -0.88 -8.33
C VAL A 161 -19.48 0.51 -8.01
N GLY A 162 -18.34 0.91 -8.55
CA GLY A 162 -17.70 2.19 -8.25
C GLY A 162 -17.48 2.40 -6.75
N ASP A 163 -17.02 1.39 -6.03
CA ASP A 163 -16.83 1.44 -4.57
C ASP A 163 -15.36 1.32 -4.20
N TYR A 164 -15.00 1.68 -2.96
CA TYR A 164 -13.63 1.76 -2.45
C TYR A 164 -12.97 0.40 -2.14
N ASN A 165 -13.13 -0.58 -3.03
CA ASN A 165 -12.31 -1.79 -3.01
C ASN A 165 -10.93 -1.48 -3.59
N ASN A 166 -9.88 -2.00 -2.97
CA ASN A 166 -8.52 -1.75 -3.44
C ASN A 166 -8.13 -2.83 -4.47
N LEU A 167 -8.43 -2.57 -5.73
CA LEU A 167 -8.05 -3.43 -6.85
C LEU A 167 -6.74 -2.93 -7.46
N GLY A 168 -5.72 -3.80 -7.52
CA GLY A 168 -4.45 -3.52 -8.20
C GLY A 168 -4.38 -4.17 -9.57
N VAL A 169 -4.06 -3.39 -10.60
CA VAL A 169 -3.72 -3.89 -11.94
C VAL A 169 -2.20 -3.94 -12.06
N MET A 170 -1.67 -5.15 -12.20
CA MET A 170 -0.23 -5.43 -12.23
C MET A 170 0.29 -5.36 -13.65
N TRP A 171 0.71 -4.15 -14.04
CA TRP A 171 1.23 -3.83 -15.36
C TRP A 171 2.63 -4.40 -15.59
N HIS A 172 2.91 -4.77 -16.84
CA HIS A 172 4.24 -5.03 -17.40
C HIS A 172 4.23 -4.70 -18.90
N PRO A 173 5.39 -4.56 -19.57
CA PRO A 173 5.44 -4.10 -20.96
C PRO A 173 4.64 -4.96 -21.96
N ASP A 174 4.46 -6.24 -21.68
CA ASP A 174 3.77 -7.21 -22.56
C ASP A 174 2.33 -7.49 -22.13
N ILE A 175 1.75 -6.69 -21.22
CA ILE A 175 0.35 -6.87 -20.78
C ILE A 175 -0.62 -6.73 -21.95
N ASP A 176 -1.73 -7.46 -21.92
CA ASP A 176 -2.79 -7.31 -22.92
C ASP A 176 -3.17 -5.82 -23.06
N PRO A 177 -2.95 -5.22 -24.25
CA PRO A 177 -3.15 -3.78 -24.43
C PRO A 177 -4.61 -3.35 -24.33
N ALA A 178 -5.57 -4.24 -24.62
CA ALA A 178 -7.00 -3.95 -24.48
C ALA A 178 -7.41 -3.95 -23.01
N PHE A 179 -6.90 -4.91 -22.23
CA PHE A 179 -7.13 -4.94 -20.79
C PHE A 179 -6.55 -3.70 -20.09
N TYR A 180 -5.30 -3.33 -20.41
CA TYR A 180 -4.68 -2.18 -19.76
C TYR A 180 -5.34 -0.85 -20.15
N ALA A 181 -5.73 -0.70 -21.43
CA ALA A 181 -6.50 0.46 -21.86
C ALA A 181 -7.82 0.57 -21.09
N TYR A 182 -8.57 -0.54 -20.95
CA TYR A 182 -9.81 -0.55 -20.17
C TYR A 182 -9.57 -0.22 -18.69
N ALA A 183 -8.51 -0.70 -18.07
CA ALA A 183 -8.14 -0.36 -16.70
C ALA A 183 -7.88 1.15 -16.52
N CYS A 184 -7.18 1.77 -17.47
CA CYS A 184 -6.94 3.21 -17.48
C CYS A 184 -8.23 4.02 -17.69
N ASP A 185 -9.15 3.53 -18.53
CA ASP A 185 -10.45 4.15 -18.76
C ASP A 185 -11.33 4.10 -17.51
N VAL A 186 -11.37 2.95 -16.82
CA VAL A 186 -12.09 2.80 -15.54
C VAL A 186 -11.52 3.78 -14.50
N LEU A 187 -10.20 3.83 -14.36
CA LEU A 187 -9.53 4.76 -13.44
C LEU A 187 -9.87 6.22 -13.74
N ALA A 188 -9.82 6.61 -15.02
CA ALA A 188 -10.12 7.99 -15.44
C ALA A 188 -11.59 8.37 -15.22
N ARG A 189 -12.52 7.45 -15.43
CA ARG A 189 -13.97 7.70 -15.26
C ARG A 189 -14.39 7.82 -13.80
N HIS A 190 -13.91 6.92 -12.93
CA HIS A 190 -14.24 6.96 -11.51
C HIS A 190 -13.42 8.01 -10.76
N GLY A 191 -12.16 8.20 -11.13
CA GLY A 191 -11.30 9.23 -10.54
C GLY A 191 -10.88 8.96 -9.08
N GLU A 192 -11.12 7.77 -8.58
CA GLU A 192 -10.97 7.38 -7.17
C GLU A 192 -9.65 6.67 -6.87
N SER A 193 -8.69 6.76 -7.79
CA SER A 193 -7.40 6.04 -7.72
C SER A 193 -7.54 4.51 -7.70
N ILE A 194 -8.61 3.98 -8.24
CA ILE A 194 -8.86 2.53 -8.38
C ILE A 194 -9.38 2.26 -9.80
N PRO A 195 -8.79 1.29 -10.50
CA PRO A 195 -7.72 0.38 -10.04
C PRO A 195 -6.41 1.11 -9.78
N VAL A 196 -5.66 0.64 -8.76
CA VAL A 196 -4.28 1.08 -8.53
C VAL A 196 -3.41 0.47 -9.62
N LEU A 197 -2.59 1.29 -10.29
CA LEU A 197 -1.67 0.80 -11.31
C LEU A 197 -0.31 0.53 -10.67
N VAL A 198 0.21 -0.70 -10.81
CA VAL A 198 1.47 -1.12 -10.21
C VAL A 198 2.36 -1.82 -11.24
N ASN A 199 3.67 -1.62 -11.14
CA ASN A 199 4.65 -2.22 -12.03
C ASN A 199 5.06 -3.60 -11.51
N TYR A 200 4.55 -4.66 -12.13
CA TYR A 200 4.82 -6.05 -11.74
C TYR A 200 6.31 -6.39 -11.81
N ASP A 201 6.99 -6.01 -12.89
CA ASP A 201 8.40 -6.39 -13.08
C ASP A 201 9.30 -5.78 -11.99
N LEU A 202 9.01 -4.54 -11.54
CA LEU A 202 9.75 -3.94 -10.43
C LEU A 202 9.42 -4.59 -9.08
N MET A 203 8.16 -4.97 -8.84
CA MET A 203 7.80 -5.71 -7.62
C MET A 203 8.50 -7.08 -7.59
N HIS A 204 8.50 -7.80 -8.72
CA HIS A 204 9.22 -9.07 -8.87
C HIS A 204 10.72 -8.91 -8.58
N ASP A 205 11.37 -7.92 -9.18
CA ASP A 205 12.79 -7.66 -8.98
C ASP A 205 13.14 -7.28 -7.54
N ALA A 206 12.27 -6.50 -6.88
CA ALA A 206 12.43 -6.17 -5.47
C ALA A 206 12.35 -7.42 -4.57
N GLN A 207 11.43 -8.35 -4.87
CA GLN A 207 11.34 -9.62 -4.17
C GLN A 207 12.59 -10.48 -4.40
N ARG A 208 13.08 -10.54 -5.64
CA ARG A 208 14.35 -11.24 -5.97
C ARG A 208 15.54 -10.67 -5.21
N ARG A 209 15.67 -9.35 -5.15
CA ARG A 209 16.72 -8.67 -4.37
C ARG A 209 16.65 -8.93 -2.87
N SER A 210 15.44 -9.14 -2.35
CA SER A 210 15.22 -9.51 -0.94
C SER A 210 15.54 -10.96 -0.62
N GLY A 211 16.01 -11.75 -1.59
CA GLY A 211 16.40 -13.16 -1.40
C GLY A 211 15.28 -14.16 -1.66
N ILE A 212 14.10 -13.74 -2.14
CA ILE A 212 13.04 -14.68 -2.53
C ILE A 212 13.46 -15.39 -3.82
N PRO A 213 13.43 -16.73 -3.89
CA PRO A 213 13.84 -17.51 -5.05
C PRO A 213 12.87 -17.31 -6.24
N ALA A 214 13.35 -17.62 -7.47
CA ALA A 214 12.58 -17.36 -8.69
C ALA A 214 11.25 -18.10 -8.74
N GLU A 215 11.22 -19.34 -8.23
CA GLU A 215 10.04 -20.18 -8.17
C GLU A 215 8.89 -19.60 -7.32
N ASP A 216 9.18 -18.64 -6.46
CA ASP A 216 8.17 -17.95 -5.65
C ASP A 216 8.00 -16.49 -6.04
N ALA A 217 9.07 -15.79 -6.44
CA ALA A 217 9.03 -14.35 -6.72
C ALA A 217 8.01 -13.97 -7.81
N TRP A 218 7.79 -14.84 -8.81
CA TRP A 218 6.79 -14.59 -9.86
C TRP A 218 5.35 -14.52 -9.32
N LYS A 219 5.09 -15.06 -8.12
CA LYS A 219 3.77 -15.02 -7.46
C LYS A 219 3.50 -13.70 -6.77
N VAL A 220 4.41 -12.74 -6.87
CA VAL A 220 4.25 -11.44 -6.24
C VAL A 220 2.94 -10.78 -6.63
N VAL A 221 2.25 -10.22 -5.64
CA VAL A 221 1.01 -9.47 -5.82
C VAL A 221 1.06 -8.14 -5.09
N TYR A 222 0.32 -7.17 -5.58
CA TYR A 222 0.01 -5.96 -4.84
C TYR A 222 -0.82 -6.32 -3.60
N SER A 223 -0.40 -5.81 -2.44
CA SER A 223 -0.99 -6.15 -1.15
C SER A 223 -0.89 -4.98 -0.18
N GLY A 224 -2.01 -4.44 0.24
CA GLY A 224 -2.02 -3.29 1.14
C GLY A 224 -1.82 -1.95 0.43
N CYS A 225 -1.42 -0.93 1.17
CA CYS A 225 -1.40 0.46 0.71
C CYS A 225 -0.43 0.71 -0.45
N GLN A 226 0.77 0.12 -0.39
CA GLN A 226 1.83 0.20 -1.39
C GLN A 226 2.69 -1.05 -1.42
N TRP A 227 2.43 -1.99 -0.54
CA TRP A 227 3.25 -3.20 -0.40
C TRP A 227 2.92 -4.24 -1.44
N PHE A 228 3.82 -5.16 -1.55
CA PHE A 228 3.65 -6.37 -2.33
C PHE A 228 4.20 -7.56 -1.53
N CYS A 229 3.64 -8.73 -1.75
CA CYS A 229 3.99 -9.94 -1.02
C CYS A 229 3.85 -11.19 -1.89
N ILE A 230 4.33 -12.31 -1.36
CA ILE A 230 4.10 -13.65 -1.91
C ILE A 230 2.92 -14.29 -1.15
N PRO A 231 1.73 -14.40 -1.74
CA PRO A 231 0.54 -14.91 -1.06
C PRO A 231 0.78 -16.29 -0.44
N GLY A 232 0.36 -16.44 0.81
CA GLY A 232 0.45 -17.69 1.57
C GLY A 232 1.85 -18.10 2.01
N LYS A 233 2.90 -17.36 1.63
CA LYS A 233 4.29 -17.69 1.98
C LYS A 233 5.03 -16.58 2.72
N GLU A 234 4.52 -15.36 2.67
CA GLU A 234 5.15 -14.19 3.27
C GLU A 234 4.29 -13.63 4.40
N TYR A 235 4.90 -13.41 5.55
CA TYR A 235 4.39 -12.56 6.60
C TYR A 235 5.28 -11.32 6.70
N CYS A 236 4.68 -10.15 6.55
CA CYS A 236 5.37 -8.89 6.71
C CYS A 236 4.47 -7.97 7.53
N ASP A 237 4.95 -7.54 8.67
CA ASP A 237 4.22 -6.60 9.52
C ASP A 237 4.32 -5.18 8.93
N GLN A 238 3.30 -4.86 8.19
CA GLN A 238 3.14 -3.59 7.48
C GLN A 238 2.49 -2.56 8.41
N ASP A 239 2.70 -1.26 8.12
CA ASP A 239 2.10 -0.10 8.79
C ASP A 239 2.43 0.12 10.29
N VAL A 240 3.11 -0.80 10.93
CA VAL A 240 3.37 -0.71 12.37
C VAL A 240 4.75 -0.17 12.72
N ASN A 241 5.64 -0.05 11.73
CA ASN A 241 7.03 0.36 11.94
C ASN A 241 7.32 1.68 11.22
N SER A 242 7.47 2.75 11.96
CA SER A 242 7.77 4.07 11.43
C SER A 242 9.22 4.46 11.71
N TYR A 243 9.93 4.85 10.66
CA TYR A 243 11.26 5.44 10.74
C TYR A 243 11.19 6.92 10.36
N ILE A 244 11.33 7.79 11.34
CA ILE A 244 11.22 9.25 11.16
C ILE A 244 12.59 9.80 10.82
N ILE A 245 12.93 9.89 9.51
CA ILE A 245 14.27 10.26 9.03
C ILE A 245 14.67 11.71 9.38
N ILE A 246 13.72 12.57 9.73
CA ILE A 246 13.96 13.93 10.20
C ILE A 246 14.78 13.93 11.52
N ARG A 247 14.51 12.98 12.42
CA ARG A 247 15.21 12.91 13.71
C ARG A 247 16.72 12.68 13.60
N PRO A 248 17.21 11.67 12.85
CA PRO A 248 18.65 11.54 12.61
C PRO A 248 19.27 12.78 11.94
N MET A 249 18.57 13.45 11.01
CA MET A 249 19.06 14.71 10.44
C MET A 249 19.24 15.80 11.52
N GLN A 250 18.24 15.99 12.36
CA GLN A 250 18.31 16.98 13.45
C GLN A 250 19.48 16.70 14.41
N ARG A 251 19.69 15.43 14.78
CA ARG A 251 20.83 15.04 15.63
C ARG A 251 22.18 15.21 14.93
N ALA A 252 22.25 14.89 13.64
CA ALA A 252 23.45 15.10 12.84
C ALA A 252 23.82 16.59 12.77
N ILE A 253 22.85 17.48 12.56
CA ILE A 253 23.07 18.94 12.58
C ILE A 253 23.58 19.39 13.97
N ALA A 254 22.99 18.92 15.05
CA ALA A 254 23.44 19.26 16.40
C ALA A 254 24.91 18.83 16.64
N ARG A 255 25.24 17.58 16.31
CA ARG A 255 26.62 17.06 16.42
C ARG A 255 27.60 17.79 15.51
N ALA A 256 27.15 18.17 14.31
CA ALA A 256 27.98 18.92 13.36
C ALA A 256 28.30 20.35 13.87
N VAL A 257 27.35 20.99 14.53
CA VAL A 257 27.58 22.28 15.21
C VAL A 257 28.58 22.12 16.37
N GLU A 258 28.42 21.10 17.23
CA GLU A 258 29.33 20.82 18.33
C GLU A 258 30.76 20.50 17.89
N ARG A 259 30.91 19.85 16.72
CA ARG A 259 32.20 19.44 16.13
C ARG A 259 32.78 20.49 15.18
N GLU A 260 32.09 21.58 14.94
CA GLU A 260 32.50 22.64 14.01
C GLU A 260 32.92 22.09 12.63
N VAL A 261 32.08 21.19 12.06
CA VAL A 261 32.39 20.55 10.77
C VAL A 261 32.57 21.57 9.65
N ALA A 262 33.60 21.39 8.83
CA ALA A 262 34.02 22.37 7.84
C ALA A 262 33.32 22.23 6.47
N ASP A 263 32.73 21.07 6.18
CA ASP A 263 32.18 20.73 4.85
C ASP A 263 30.92 19.89 4.93
N PHE A 264 30.21 19.84 3.80
CA PHE A 264 28.94 19.11 3.68
C PHE A 264 29.12 17.60 3.82
N GLU A 265 30.21 17.03 3.32
CA GLU A 265 30.42 15.57 3.38
C GLU A 265 30.61 15.09 4.82
N SER A 266 31.26 15.89 5.66
CA SER A 266 31.39 15.63 7.09
C SER A 266 30.00 15.65 7.80
N LEU A 267 29.12 16.60 7.46
CA LEU A 267 27.74 16.61 7.96
C LEU A 267 26.97 15.38 7.47
N PHE A 268 27.09 15.02 6.19
CA PHE A 268 26.40 13.89 5.62
C PHE A 268 26.82 12.56 6.25
N ALA A 269 28.11 12.39 6.52
CA ALA A 269 28.64 11.23 7.25
C ALA A 269 28.04 11.10 8.66
N LEU A 270 27.92 12.22 9.40
CA LEU A 270 27.22 12.23 10.68
C LEU A 270 25.75 11.86 10.55
N PHE A 271 25.10 12.28 9.49
CA PHE A 271 23.71 11.90 9.22
C PHE A 271 23.56 10.39 8.97
N GLU A 272 24.47 9.78 8.21
CA GLU A 272 24.49 8.32 8.00
C GLU A 272 24.74 7.56 9.31
N GLU A 273 25.65 8.04 10.18
CA GLU A 273 25.86 7.48 11.52
C GLU A 273 24.56 7.52 12.35
N GLU A 274 23.88 8.67 12.39
CA GLU A 274 22.62 8.84 13.13
C GLU A 274 21.47 8.01 12.56
N MET A 275 21.43 7.86 11.23
CA MET A 275 20.50 6.92 10.59
C MET A 275 20.74 5.48 11.07
N ALA A 276 22.00 5.04 11.10
CA ALA A 276 22.35 3.70 11.55
C ALA A 276 22.05 3.48 13.06
N VAL A 277 22.26 4.49 13.91
CA VAL A 277 21.88 4.44 15.33
C VAL A 277 20.37 4.25 15.50
N THR A 278 19.57 5.04 14.77
CA THR A 278 18.10 4.95 14.81
C THR A 278 17.61 3.59 14.30
N ALA A 279 18.22 3.08 13.22
CA ALA A 279 17.85 1.80 12.64
C ALA A 279 18.13 0.63 13.61
N ARG A 280 19.29 0.66 14.31
CA ARG A 280 19.59 -0.36 15.34
C ARG A 280 18.58 -0.33 16.49
N ALA A 281 18.23 0.84 16.98
CA ALA A 281 17.23 0.99 18.04
C ALA A 281 15.85 0.42 17.60
N LEU A 282 15.45 0.69 16.36
CA LEU A 282 14.22 0.14 15.78
C LEU A 282 14.29 -1.39 15.68
N ARG A 283 15.40 -1.94 15.22
CA ARG A 283 15.61 -3.41 15.15
C ARG A 283 15.48 -4.05 16.53
N ASP A 284 16.14 -3.50 17.52
CA ASP A 284 16.17 -4.09 18.87
C ASP A 284 14.78 -4.04 19.51
N TRP A 285 14.07 -2.93 19.36
CA TRP A 285 12.68 -2.80 19.78
C TRP A 285 11.76 -3.79 19.07
N LYS A 286 11.93 -3.96 17.77
CA LYS A 286 11.10 -4.87 16.98
C LYS A 286 11.37 -6.34 17.29
N ASN A 287 12.62 -6.70 17.49
CA ASN A 287 12.99 -8.06 17.88
C ASN A 287 12.39 -8.43 19.25
N ALA A 288 12.36 -7.50 20.21
CA ALA A 288 11.69 -7.71 21.50
C ALA A 288 10.17 -7.93 21.35
N GLN A 289 9.52 -7.27 20.38
CA GLN A 289 8.11 -7.56 20.07
C GLN A 289 7.92 -8.95 19.46
N TYR A 290 8.81 -9.36 18.54
CA TYR A 290 8.71 -10.68 17.91
C TYR A 290 8.86 -11.85 18.87
N GLU A 291 9.60 -11.68 19.97
CA GLU A 291 9.70 -12.70 21.03
C GLU A 291 8.35 -13.00 21.70
N LEU A 292 7.45 -12.02 21.71
CA LEU A 292 6.17 -12.12 22.40
C LEU A 292 4.98 -12.34 21.45
N LEU A 293 5.15 -12.06 20.16
CA LEU A 293 4.02 -11.92 19.23
C LEU A 293 3.19 -13.20 19.11
N GLY A 294 3.83 -14.35 18.89
CA GLY A 294 3.13 -15.63 18.75
C GLY A 294 2.36 -16.06 20.00
N ALA A 295 2.86 -15.69 21.19
CA ALA A 295 2.20 -16.00 22.45
C ALA A 295 1.03 -15.06 22.77
N LEU A 296 1.15 -13.77 22.38
CA LEU A 296 0.17 -12.74 22.72
C LEU A 296 -0.87 -12.51 21.64
N TRP A 297 -0.50 -12.75 20.37
CA TRP A 297 -1.33 -12.41 19.21
C TRP A 297 -1.15 -13.39 18.06
N PRO A 298 -1.55 -14.66 18.22
CA PRO A 298 -1.44 -15.65 17.15
C PRO A 298 -2.44 -15.37 16.03
N GLU A 299 -1.99 -15.56 14.78
CA GLU A 299 -2.76 -15.39 13.55
C GLU A 299 -3.28 -16.76 13.05
N MET A 300 -3.95 -17.49 13.91
CA MET A 300 -4.29 -18.89 13.66
C MET A 300 -5.21 -19.10 12.44
N TYR A 301 -6.15 -18.18 12.17
CA TYR A 301 -7.02 -18.30 11.01
C TYR A 301 -6.24 -18.14 9.70
N THR A 302 -5.41 -17.10 9.59
CA THR A 302 -4.57 -16.85 8.43
C THR A 302 -3.48 -17.92 8.27
N SER A 303 -3.01 -18.47 9.38
CA SER A 303 -2.08 -19.62 9.41
C SER A 303 -2.63 -20.85 8.69
N MET A 304 -3.94 -21.12 8.77
CA MET A 304 -4.56 -22.24 8.04
C MET A 304 -4.52 -22.08 6.52
N MET A 305 -4.46 -20.84 6.03
CA MET A 305 -4.41 -20.51 4.60
C MET A 305 -3.00 -20.26 4.11
N SER A 306 -1.99 -20.43 4.97
CA SER A 306 -0.58 -20.17 4.67
C SER A 306 0.22 -21.47 4.58
N HIS A 307 1.28 -21.45 3.76
CA HIS A 307 2.24 -22.55 3.66
C HIS A 307 3.18 -22.56 4.87
N GLY A 308 3.35 -23.71 5.48
CA GLY A 308 4.29 -23.94 6.57
C GLY A 308 3.68 -24.10 7.96
N PRO A 309 2.70 -23.30 8.41
CA PRO A 309 2.18 -23.38 9.77
C PRO A 309 1.65 -24.76 10.17
N ILE A 310 0.89 -25.42 9.29
CA ILE A 310 0.33 -26.76 9.57
C ILE A 310 1.46 -27.80 9.63
N GLU A 311 2.36 -27.80 8.65
CA GLU A 311 3.48 -28.76 8.57
C GLU A 311 4.48 -28.58 9.71
N ARG A 312 4.73 -27.34 10.09
CA ARG A 312 5.68 -26.97 11.15
C ARG A 312 5.04 -27.09 12.54
N GLY A 313 3.71 -26.99 12.62
CA GLY A 313 2.95 -27.00 13.87
C GLY A 313 3.20 -25.76 14.72
N ILE A 314 3.36 -24.60 14.09
CA ILE A 314 3.58 -23.30 14.72
C ILE A 314 2.83 -22.21 13.95
N ASP A 315 2.50 -21.12 14.63
CA ASP A 315 1.77 -19.99 14.04
C ASP A 315 2.62 -19.25 13.00
N MET A 316 1.95 -18.64 12.00
CA MET A 316 2.63 -17.89 10.96
C MET A 316 3.41 -16.67 11.49
N VAL A 317 3.04 -16.12 12.63
CA VAL A 317 3.73 -14.98 13.26
C VAL A 317 4.93 -15.43 14.11
N ASP A 318 5.06 -16.71 14.44
CA ASP A 318 6.21 -17.25 15.12
C ASP A 318 7.44 -17.29 14.21
N ASN A 319 8.62 -17.38 14.82
CA ASN A 319 9.86 -17.52 14.07
C ASN A 319 9.82 -18.77 13.18
N ARG A 320 9.96 -18.60 11.87
CA ARG A 320 9.86 -19.65 10.84
C ARG A 320 8.45 -20.23 10.66
N GLY A 321 7.41 -19.51 11.05
CA GLY A 321 6.03 -19.95 10.83
C GLY A 321 5.69 -20.05 9.34
N VAL A 322 6.11 -19.08 8.54
CA VAL A 322 6.05 -19.09 7.07
C VAL A 322 7.45 -18.99 6.46
N ASP A 323 7.54 -19.09 5.13
CA ASP A 323 8.83 -19.14 4.44
C ASP A 323 9.59 -17.80 4.47
N TYR A 324 8.86 -16.67 4.38
CA TYR A 324 9.43 -15.32 4.32
C TYR A 324 8.80 -14.43 5.40
N GLN A 325 9.64 -13.89 6.30
CA GLN A 325 9.18 -13.09 7.44
C GLN A 325 9.95 -11.78 7.55
N PHE A 326 9.72 -10.89 6.60
CA PHE A 326 10.37 -9.59 6.55
C PHE A 326 9.81 -8.62 7.60
N THR A 327 10.57 -7.59 7.91
CA THR A 327 10.13 -6.44 8.68
C THR A 327 10.05 -5.24 7.75
N SER A 328 8.86 -4.74 7.48
CA SER A 328 8.66 -3.51 6.70
C SER A 328 8.82 -2.28 7.57
N VAL A 329 9.45 -1.24 7.04
CA VAL A 329 9.72 0.02 7.75
C VAL A 329 9.29 1.20 6.89
N ASN A 330 8.24 1.88 7.31
CA ASN A 330 7.73 3.08 6.64
C ASN A 330 8.59 4.30 6.96
N ILE A 331 9.02 5.03 5.96
CA ILE A 331 9.93 6.16 6.13
C ILE A 331 9.16 7.48 6.02
N LEU A 332 9.24 8.31 7.05
CA LEU A 332 8.60 9.62 7.09
C LEU A 332 9.61 10.75 6.88
N GLY A 333 9.35 11.63 5.90
CA GLY A 333 10.02 12.92 5.73
C GLY A 333 11.24 12.89 4.83
N ILE A 334 11.39 11.91 3.91
CA ILE A 334 12.53 11.82 3.00
C ILE A 334 12.69 13.11 2.16
N PRO A 335 11.64 13.62 1.47
CA PRO A 335 11.78 14.85 0.69
C PRO A 335 12.16 16.07 1.55
N ASN A 336 11.59 16.18 2.76
CA ASN A 336 11.96 17.27 3.68
C ASN A 336 13.44 17.23 4.07
N VAL A 337 13.99 16.03 4.27
CA VAL A 337 15.42 15.87 4.58
C VAL A 337 16.29 16.20 3.38
N ALA A 338 15.92 15.77 2.17
CA ALA A 338 16.66 16.09 0.95
C ALA A 338 16.67 17.60 0.69
N ASP A 339 15.52 18.25 0.77
CA ASP A 339 15.38 19.71 0.62
C ASP A 339 16.19 20.48 1.70
N SER A 340 16.17 19.98 2.94
CA SER A 340 16.91 20.57 4.06
C SER A 340 18.41 20.47 3.87
N LEU A 341 18.91 19.29 3.53
CA LEU A 341 20.32 19.05 3.32
C LEU A 341 20.84 19.77 2.07
N HIS A 342 20.02 19.84 1.00
CA HIS A 342 20.35 20.65 -0.18
C HIS A 342 20.47 22.14 0.18
N ALA A 343 19.52 22.69 0.90
CA ALA A 343 19.55 24.10 1.33
C ALA A 343 20.77 24.39 2.25
N ILE A 344 21.09 23.48 3.17
CA ILE A 344 22.29 23.60 4.01
C ILE A 344 23.55 23.54 3.16
N ARG A 345 23.68 22.57 2.25
CA ARG A 345 24.83 22.46 1.35
C ARG A 345 25.07 23.78 0.62
N THR A 346 24.02 24.32 0.00
CA THR A 346 24.12 25.54 -0.80
C THR A 346 24.37 26.78 0.04
N LEU A 347 23.54 27.04 1.07
CA LEU A 347 23.59 28.31 1.80
C LEU A 347 24.68 28.38 2.87
N VAL A 348 25.05 27.25 3.47
CA VAL A 348 26.05 27.18 4.55
C VAL A 348 27.42 26.88 3.99
N PHE A 349 27.60 25.78 3.25
CA PHE A 349 28.93 25.31 2.87
C PHE A 349 29.43 25.94 1.57
N GLU A 350 28.61 26.07 0.53
CA GLU A 350 29.01 26.61 -0.76
C GLU A 350 29.03 28.15 -0.76
N GLN A 351 27.92 28.77 -0.40
CA GLN A 351 27.76 30.24 -0.41
C GLN A 351 28.25 30.91 0.88
N ARG A 352 28.45 30.18 1.96
CA ARG A 352 28.89 30.68 3.29
C ARG A 352 28.06 31.86 3.78
N ARG A 353 26.76 31.83 3.51
CA ARG A 353 25.81 32.93 3.83
C ARG A 353 25.35 32.85 5.26
N PHE A 354 25.30 31.67 5.81
CA PHE A 354 24.90 31.37 7.18
C PHE A 354 25.85 30.30 7.73
N THR A 355 26.00 30.28 9.06
CA THR A 355 26.65 29.17 9.76
C THR A 355 25.63 28.06 10.08
N LEU A 356 26.11 26.85 10.28
CA LEU A 356 25.24 25.73 10.67
C LEU A 356 24.60 25.97 12.05
N ALA A 357 25.31 26.67 12.94
CA ALA A 357 24.78 27.06 14.26
C ALA A 357 23.60 28.04 14.15
N GLU A 358 23.65 29.02 13.22
CA GLU A 358 22.52 29.92 12.96
C GLU A 358 21.32 29.17 12.39
N VAL A 359 21.54 28.20 11.50
CA VAL A 359 20.46 27.36 10.96
C VAL A 359 19.80 26.56 12.07
N LYS A 360 20.60 25.90 12.92
CA LYS A 360 20.09 25.14 14.07
C LYS A 360 19.28 26.04 15.01
N ALA A 361 19.81 27.20 15.39
CA ALA A 361 19.11 28.13 16.28
C ALA A 361 17.79 28.64 15.67
N ALA A 362 17.75 28.89 14.36
CA ALA A 362 16.54 29.34 13.67
C ALA A 362 15.46 28.24 13.60
N THR A 363 15.85 26.99 13.35
CA THR A 363 14.91 25.87 13.33
C THR A 363 14.43 25.50 14.73
N ASP A 364 15.30 25.52 15.74
CA ASP A 364 14.92 25.30 17.14
C ASP A 364 13.89 26.33 17.63
N ALA A 365 14.02 27.59 17.15
CA ALA A 365 13.08 28.68 17.41
C ALA A 365 11.86 28.70 16.45
N ASN A 366 11.61 27.64 15.69
CA ASN A 366 10.52 27.57 14.70
C ASN A 366 10.50 28.76 13.71
N TRP A 367 11.69 29.27 13.32
CA TRP A 367 11.89 30.43 12.45
C TRP A 367 11.32 31.75 13.00
N VAL A 368 11.00 31.84 14.31
CA VAL A 368 10.55 33.08 14.94
C VAL A 368 11.63 34.15 14.78
N ASP A 369 11.23 35.34 14.36
CA ASP A 369 12.09 36.49 14.07
C ASP A 369 13.21 36.23 13.05
N ARG A 370 13.08 35.17 12.22
CA ARG A 370 14.04 34.76 11.18
C ARG A 370 13.41 34.63 9.78
N GLU A 371 12.30 35.31 9.52
CA GLU A 371 11.57 35.17 8.25
C GLU A 371 12.44 35.48 7.01
N PRO A 372 13.32 36.51 6.95
CA PRO A 372 14.19 36.73 5.81
C PRO A 372 15.17 35.56 5.56
N MET A 373 15.65 34.91 6.64
CA MET A 373 16.47 33.72 6.54
C MET A 373 15.63 32.54 6.02
N ARG A 374 14.47 32.29 6.64
CA ARG A 374 13.54 31.24 6.22
C ARG A 374 13.22 31.28 4.74
N GLN A 375 12.90 32.48 4.21
CA GLN A 375 12.61 32.66 2.78
C GLN A 375 13.77 32.26 1.87
N ARG A 376 15.01 32.42 2.29
CA ARG A 376 16.17 31.96 1.50
C ARG A 376 16.27 30.44 1.46
N PHE A 377 15.93 29.76 2.54
CA PHE A 377 15.86 28.30 2.60
C PHE A 377 14.66 27.76 1.82
N LEU A 378 13.51 28.44 1.87
CA LEU A 378 12.33 28.12 1.08
C LEU A 378 12.59 28.19 -0.43
N ASN A 379 13.36 29.19 -0.88
CA ASN A 379 13.61 29.47 -2.28
C ASN A 379 14.80 28.68 -2.89
N GLN A 380 15.36 27.73 -2.16
CA GLN A 380 16.31 26.77 -2.75
C GLN A 380 15.53 25.73 -3.58
N ASP A 381 16.23 25.09 -4.52
CA ASP A 381 15.65 23.98 -5.28
C ASP A 381 15.01 22.94 -4.36
N LYS A 382 13.87 22.40 -4.78
CA LYS A 382 13.10 21.43 -4.04
C LYS A 382 12.93 20.16 -4.87
N PHE A 383 12.91 19.03 -4.18
CA PHE A 383 12.60 17.74 -4.77
C PHE A 383 11.22 17.76 -5.47
N GLY A 384 11.11 17.05 -6.57
CA GLY A 384 9.90 16.96 -7.38
C GLY A 384 9.81 17.98 -8.52
N ASN A 385 10.89 18.76 -8.76
CA ASN A 385 10.98 19.75 -9.83
C ASN A 385 12.01 19.39 -10.93
N ASP A 386 12.41 18.11 -10.99
CA ASP A 386 13.42 17.60 -11.94
C ASP A 386 14.74 18.40 -11.90
N ARG A 387 15.21 18.67 -10.68
CA ARG A 387 16.46 19.42 -10.42
C ARG A 387 17.56 18.45 -9.97
N ASP A 388 18.58 18.28 -10.80
CA ASP A 388 19.66 17.32 -10.57
C ASP A 388 20.29 17.42 -9.18
N ALA A 389 20.49 18.62 -8.68
CA ALA A 389 21.21 18.87 -7.43
C ALA A 389 20.48 18.29 -6.20
N VAL A 390 19.16 18.43 -6.12
CA VAL A 390 18.36 17.91 -5.00
C VAL A 390 17.93 16.48 -5.25
N ASP A 391 17.60 16.11 -6.49
CA ASP A 391 17.16 14.77 -6.85
C ASP A 391 18.29 13.74 -6.63
N THR A 392 19.52 14.05 -7.04
CA THR A 392 20.70 13.20 -6.78
C THR A 392 20.98 13.05 -5.29
N LEU A 393 20.78 14.12 -4.52
CA LEU A 393 20.95 14.04 -3.06
C LEU A 393 19.87 13.14 -2.43
N LEU A 394 18.62 13.24 -2.89
CA LEU A 394 17.56 12.34 -2.41
C LEU A 394 17.87 10.88 -2.76
N VAL A 395 18.36 10.59 -3.97
CA VAL A 395 18.80 9.23 -4.34
C VAL A 395 19.89 8.74 -3.40
N ARG A 396 20.89 9.58 -3.10
CA ARG A 396 21.94 9.23 -2.14
C ARG A 396 21.39 8.91 -0.75
N ILE A 397 20.44 9.70 -0.24
CA ILE A 397 19.77 9.48 1.05
C ILE A 397 19.01 8.13 1.04
N THR A 398 18.24 7.88 -0.01
CA THR A 398 17.48 6.64 -0.12
C THR A 398 18.36 5.41 -0.27
N ASP A 399 19.49 5.53 -0.98
CA ASP A 399 20.48 4.46 -1.13
C ASP A 399 21.15 4.11 0.20
N SER A 400 21.60 5.13 0.95
CA SER A 400 22.16 4.94 2.29
C SER A 400 21.15 4.27 3.24
N LEU A 401 19.89 4.72 3.20
CA LEU A 401 18.82 4.15 4.03
C LEU A 401 18.53 2.69 3.67
N ALA A 402 18.43 2.38 2.38
CA ALA A 402 18.21 1.01 1.91
C ALA A 402 19.36 0.07 2.31
N ALA A 403 20.61 0.57 2.24
CA ALA A 403 21.79 -0.19 2.65
C ALA A 403 21.80 -0.43 4.18
N ILE A 404 21.48 0.59 4.99
CA ILE A 404 21.46 0.49 6.46
C ILE A 404 20.38 -0.50 6.90
N LEU A 405 19.14 -0.36 6.41
CA LEU A 405 18.03 -1.22 6.80
C LEU A 405 18.19 -2.64 6.23
N GLY A 406 18.51 -2.77 4.95
CA GLY A 406 18.69 -4.07 4.29
C GLY A 406 19.89 -4.86 4.81
N GLY A 407 20.88 -4.20 5.41
CA GLY A 407 22.01 -4.84 6.11
C GLY A 407 21.68 -5.38 7.49
N MET A 408 20.50 -5.12 8.02
CA MET A 408 20.05 -5.65 9.31
C MET A 408 19.16 -6.87 9.13
N VAL A 409 19.32 -7.84 10.02
CA VAL A 409 18.51 -9.06 10.07
C VAL A 409 17.65 -9.01 11.32
N ASN A 410 16.37 -9.34 11.17
CA ASN A 410 15.43 -9.45 12.27
C ASN A 410 15.61 -10.80 13.02
N LEU A 411 14.94 -10.95 14.16
CA LEU A 411 14.97 -12.18 14.96
C LEU A 411 14.56 -13.44 14.18
N ARG A 412 13.80 -13.26 13.09
CA ARG A 412 13.29 -14.34 12.23
C ARG A 412 14.25 -14.72 11.10
N GLY A 413 15.43 -14.07 11.02
CA GLY A 413 16.47 -14.36 10.04
C GLY A 413 16.29 -13.68 8.67
N HIS A 414 15.40 -12.70 8.57
CA HIS A 414 15.12 -11.97 7.33
C HIS A 414 15.51 -10.49 7.43
N PRO A 415 15.84 -9.83 6.30
CA PRO A 415 16.22 -8.43 6.31
C PRO A 415 15.04 -7.49 6.64
N PHE A 416 15.38 -6.29 7.10
CA PHE A 416 14.47 -5.16 7.14
C PHE A 416 14.32 -4.60 5.73
N ARG A 417 13.10 -4.18 5.37
CA ARG A 417 12.80 -3.56 4.08
C ARG A 417 12.27 -2.15 4.28
N ALA A 418 12.94 -1.18 3.70
CA ALA A 418 12.44 0.19 3.68
C ALA A 418 11.23 0.31 2.72
N SER A 419 10.24 1.11 3.10
CA SER A 419 9.15 1.56 2.24
C SER A 419 9.20 3.08 2.11
N LEU A 420 9.15 3.58 0.88
CA LEU A 420 9.14 5.01 0.59
C LEU A 420 7.74 5.62 0.80
N PHE A 421 7.06 5.15 1.82
CA PHE A 421 5.70 5.51 2.16
C PHE A 421 5.58 5.73 3.67
N HIS A 422 4.68 6.60 4.08
CA HIS A 422 4.31 6.75 5.48
C HIS A 422 2.88 7.23 5.60
N PHE A 423 2.14 6.65 6.54
CA PHE A 423 0.84 7.12 6.94
C PHE A 423 0.98 8.28 7.94
N GLN A 424 0.58 9.48 7.59
CA GLN A 424 0.82 10.68 8.41
C GLN A 424 0.10 10.69 9.76
N GLY A 425 -0.97 9.92 9.93
CA GLY A 425 -1.77 9.91 11.15
C GLY A 425 -1.05 9.47 12.43
N HIS A 426 0.16 8.91 12.31
CA HIS A 426 0.91 8.40 13.46
C HIS A 426 1.85 9.42 14.12
N VAL A 427 2.12 10.56 13.48
CA VAL A 427 3.08 11.55 13.99
C VAL A 427 2.55 12.96 13.77
N SER A 428 2.40 13.72 14.84
CA SER A 428 2.10 15.15 14.74
C SER A 428 3.29 15.90 14.09
N PRO A 429 3.10 16.65 13.01
CA PRO A 429 4.17 17.47 12.42
C PRO A 429 4.80 18.42 13.44
N ALA A 430 4.01 19.00 14.33
CA ALA A 430 4.50 19.90 15.38
C ALA A 430 5.51 19.25 16.34
N ALA A 431 5.34 17.96 16.63
CA ALA A 431 6.26 17.20 17.50
C ALA A 431 7.66 17.00 16.86
N LEU A 432 7.80 17.21 15.55
CA LEU A 432 9.07 17.11 14.84
C LEU A 432 9.83 18.44 14.74
N GLY A 433 9.19 19.55 15.12
CA GLY A 433 9.78 20.88 15.02
C GLY A 433 9.91 21.37 13.57
N ALA A 434 10.52 22.56 13.41
CA ALA A 434 10.83 23.11 12.09
C ALA A 434 12.03 22.39 11.43
N THR A 435 12.12 22.52 10.11
CA THR A 435 13.18 21.90 9.32
C THR A 435 13.91 22.92 8.43
N PRO A 436 15.20 22.67 8.09
CA PRO A 436 16.00 23.61 7.29
C PRO A 436 15.53 23.84 5.85
N ASP A 437 14.58 23.06 5.33
CA ASP A 437 13.90 23.35 4.04
C ASP A 437 12.99 24.58 4.09
N GLY A 438 12.87 25.23 5.28
CA GLY A 438 12.02 26.39 5.54
C GLY A 438 10.61 26.02 6.05
N ARG A 439 10.34 24.73 6.35
CA ARG A 439 9.09 24.26 6.96
C ARG A 439 9.02 24.70 8.43
N ARG A 440 7.88 25.19 8.85
CA ARG A 440 7.55 25.41 10.27
C ARG A 440 7.07 24.13 10.93
N ALA A 441 7.07 24.09 12.25
CA ALA A 441 6.71 22.88 13.01
C ALA A 441 5.31 22.36 12.71
N GLU A 442 4.35 23.26 12.53
CA GLU A 442 2.94 22.96 12.27
C GLU A 442 2.61 22.65 10.81
N ASP A 443 3.51 23.00 9.86
CA ASP A 443 3.29 22.73 8.44
C ASP A 443 3.33 21.21 8.17
N TYR A 444 2.53 20.75 7.19
CA TYR A 444 2.51 19.34 6.77
C TYR A 444 3.89 18.85 6.33
N LEU A 445 4.12 17.57 6.52
CA LEU A 445 5.29 16.88 5.98
C LEU A 445 5.02 16.37 4.58
N ALA A 446 6.08 16.04 3.88
CA ALA A 446 5.98 15.33 2.61
C ALA A 446 5.31 13.96 2.80
N HIS A 447 4.43 13.59 1.87
CA HIS A 447 3.69 12.33 1.85
C HIS A 447 4.55 11.21 1.26
N GLY A 448 5.11 10.34 2.09
CA GLY A 448 6.00 9.29 1.61
C GLY A 448 7.15 9.87 0.80
N ILE A 449 7.26 9.45 -0.46
CA ILE A 449 8.28 9.95 -1.40
C ILE A 449 7.82 11.16 -2.22
N ASN A 450 6.57 11.58 -2.05
CA ASN A 450 6.04 12.71 -2.82
C ASN A 450 6.57 14.04 -2.28
N PRO A 451 6.74 15.07 -3.12
CA PRO A 451 7.15 16.39 -2.66
C PRO A 451 6.21 16.94 -1.57
N GLN A 452 6.75 17.76 -0.68
CA GLN A 452 5.91 18.48 0.29
C GLN A 452 4.91 19.36 -0.46
N VAL A 453 3.71 19.47 0.08
CA VAL A 453 2.63 20.29 -0.48
C VAL A 453 3.13 21.70 -0.82
N GLY A 454 2.88 22.16 -2.05
CA GLY A 454 3.29 23.47 -2.55
C GLY A 454 4.77 23.61 -2.92
N ARG A 455 5.57 22.53 -2.94
CA ARG A 455 7.00 22.59 -3.31
C ARG A 455 7.29 22.15 -4.75
N ALA A 456 6.47 21.29 -5.32
CA ALA A 456 6.55 20.91 -6.73
C ALA A 456 5.81 21.98 -7.59
N THR A 457 6.56 22.76 -8.32
CA THR A 457 6.04 23.89 -9.13
C THR A 457 6.26 23.72 -10.63
N GLU A 458 7.03 22.70 -11.03
CA GLU A 458 7.39 22.43 -12.43
C GLU A 458 6.48 21.36 -13.07
N GLY A 459 5.41 20.99 -12.37
CA GLY A 459 4.37 20.12 -12.89
C GLY A 459 4.59 18.61 -12.69
N LEU A 460 3.54 17.83 -13.02
CA LEU A 460 3.46 16.40 -12.79
C LEU A 460 4.62 15.63 -13.41
N LEU A 461 5.03 15.97 -14.65
CA LEU A 461 6.10 15.25 -15.34
C LEU A 461 7.45 15.45 -14.65
N ALA A 462 7.72 16.65 -14.13
CA ALA A 462 8.92 16.91 -13.35
C ALA A 462 8.92 16.09 -12.06
N THR A 463 7.79 16.04 -11.34
CA THR A 463 7.63 15.21 -10.13
C THR A 463 7.85 13.72 -10.44
N ALA A 464 7.25 13.21 -11.50
CA ALA A 464 7.41 11.82 -11.92
C ALA A 464 8.87 11.51 -12.29
N ASN A 465 9.56 12.42 -12.99
CA ASN A 465 10.97 12.29 -13.33
C ASN A 465 11.85 12.23 -12.06
N SER A 466 11.64 13.14 -11.12
CA SER A 466 12.38 13.15 -9.84
C SER A 466 12.22 11.82 -9.07
N ILE A 467 10.99 11.31 -8.95
CA ILE A 467 10.70 10.05 -8.26
C ILE A 467 11.28 8.83 -9.01
N ALA A 468 11.21 8.83 -10.35
CA ALA A 468 11.72 7.74 -11.17
C ALA A 468 13.27 7.60 -11.16
N ARG A 469 14.01 8.59 -10.62
CA ARG A 469 15.46 8.48 -10.42
C ARG A 469 15.86 7.50 -9.31
N ILE A 470 14.91 7.20 -8.40
CA ILE A 470 15.13 6.27 -7.30
C ILE A 470 15.09 4.84 -7.82
N ASP A 471 16.08 4.01 -7.49
CA ASP A 471 16.00 2.57 -7.75
C ASP A 471 14.97 1.92 -6.81
N GLN A 472 13.71 1.94 -7.22
CA GLN A 472 12.60 1.45 -6.39
C GLN A 472 12.63 -0.07 -6.14
N ARG A 473 13.49 -0.83 -6.84
CA ARG A 473 13.75 -2.26 -6.55
C ARG A 473 14.45 -2.50 -5.21
N LYS A 474 14.96 -1.45 -4.57
CA LYS A 474 15.55 -1.50 -3.22
C LYS A 474 14.52 -1.40 -2.10
N PHE A 475 13.24 -1.13 -2.45
CA PHE A 475 12.20 -0.78 -1.50
C PHE A 475 10.99 -1.69 -1.64
N GLN A 476 10.17 -1.72 -0.61
CA GLN A 476 8.91 -2.46 -0.59
C GLN A 476 7.70 -1.60 -0.97
N GLY A 477 7.91 -0.58 -1.75
CA GLY A 477 6.90 0.33 -2.27
C GLY A 477 7.32 1.78 -2.20
N GLY A 478 6.71 2.60 -3.05
CA GLY A 478 7.00 4.02 -3.19
C GLY A 478 6.01 4.66 -4.16
N PRO A 479 4.73 4.84 -3.77
CA PRO A 479 3.71 5.32 -4.68
C PRO A 479 3.92 6.79 -5.05
N LEU A 480 3.84 7.08 -6.35
CA LEU A 480 3.59 8.44 -6.83
C LEU A 480 2.12 8.75 -6.57
N GLN A 481 1.86 9.74 -5.71
CA GLN A 481 0.53 10.23 -5.40
C GLN A 481 0.22 11.46 -6.27
N ILE A 482 -0.90 11.41 -6.98
CA ILE A 482 -1.31 12.43 -7.93
C ILE A 482 -2.73 12.87 -7.62
N GLU A 483 -2.97 14.16 -7.55
CA GLU A 483 -4.28 14.76 -7.49
C GLU A 483 -4.50 15.63 -8.73
N LEU A 484 -5.50 15.32 -9.56
CA LEU A 484 -5.86 16.08 -10.75
C LEU A 484 -7.30 16.58 -10.65
N GLN A 485 -7.56 17.71 -11.31
CA GLN A 485 -8.92 18.17 -11.53
C GLN A 485 -9.44 17.63 -12.89
N PRO A 486 -10.74 17.31 -13.03
CA PRO A 486 -11.31 16.79 -14.27
C PRO A 486 -11.01 17.69 -15.49
N ARG A 487 -10.97 19.01 -15.30
CA ARG A 487 -10.62 20.00 -16.34
C ARG A 487 -9.22 19.80 -16.95
N PHE A 488 -8.34 19.03 -16.28
CA PHE A 488 -7.01 18.71 -16.81
C PHE A 488 -7.09 17.97 -18.14
N PHE A 489 -8.07 17.09 -18.29
CA PHE A 489 -8.27 16.35 -19.54
C PHE A 489 -9.00 17.17 -20.62
N GLY A 490 -9.77 18.20 -20.25
CA GLY A 490 -10.61 18.95 -21.17
C GLY A 490 -11.65 18.04 -21.84
N ASP A 491 -11.76 18.14 -23.17
CA ASP A 491 -12.63 17.26 -23.97
C ASP A 491 -11.90 15.99 -24.47
N LYS A 492 -10.73 15.68 -23.90
CA LYS A 492 -9.89 14.58 -24.36
C LYS A 492 -10.17 13.31 -23.55
N ASP A 493 -9.84 12.17 -24.15
CA ASP A 493 -9.94 10.85 -23.54
C ASP A 493 -8.96 10.73 -22.34
N GLY A 494 -9.49 10.80 -21.14
CA GLY A 494 -8.73 10.71 -19.91
C GLY A 494 -7.99 9.36 -19.76
N GLY A 495 -8.59 8.27 -20.23
CA GLY A 495 -7.98 6.94 -20.19
C GLY A 495 -6.68 6.85 -20.98
N SER A 496 -6.67 7.39 -22.20
CA SER A 496 -5.45 7.46 -23.02
C SER A 496 -4.33 8.26 -22.38
N TYR A 497 -4.65 9.36 -21.66
CA TYR A 497 -3.65 10.13 -20.91
C TYR A 497 -3.09 9.35 -19.74
N VAL A 498 -3.96 8.72 -18.93
CA VAL A 498 -3.56 7.88 -17.81
C VAL A 498 -2.66 6.75 -18.30
N ARG A 499 -3.01 6.12 -19.40
CA ARG A 499 -2.22 5.05 -20.02
C ARG A 499 -0.84 5.55 -20.44
N ALA A 500 -0.75 6.60 -21.24
CA ALA A 500 0.53 7.11 -21.74
C ALA A 500 1.44 7.58 -20.59
N PHE A 501 0.85 8.22 -19.57
CA PHE A 501 1.58 8.65 -18.38
C PHE A 501 2.12 7.46 -17.58
N SER A 502 1.25 6.48 -17.28
CA SER A 502 1.63 5.33 -16.45
C SER A 502 2.66 4.43 -17.13
N GLU A 503 2.49 4.13 -18.42
CA GLU A 503 3.48 3.38 -19.20
C GLU A 503 4.85 4.08 -19.22
N THR A 504 4.86 5.41 -19.41
CA THR A 504 6.11 6.20 -19.39
C THR A 504 6.77 6.20 -18.01
N PHE A 505 5.99 6.42 -16.95
CA PHE A 505 6.50 6.42 -15.57
C PHE A 505 7.06 5.04 -15.17
N PHE A 506 6.35 3.97 -15.51
CA PHE A 506 6.80 2.61 -15.23
C PHE A 506 8.06 2.23 -16.03
N ALA A 507 8.14 2.62 -17.29
CA ALA A 507 9.34 2.42 -18.11
C ALA A 507 10.57 3.17 -17.55
N LYS A 508 10.37 4.29 -16.84
CA LYS A 508 11.43 5.06 -16.17
C LYS A 508 11.81 4.52 -14.79
N GLY A 509 11.12 3.51 -14.26
CA GLY A 509 11.42 2.92 -12.96
C GLY A 509 10.43 3.24 -11.83
N GLY A 510 9.27 3.81 -12.15
CA GLY A 510 8.18 3.97 -11.18
C GLY A 510 7.54 2.64 -10.81
N ILE A 511 7.12 2.47 -9.56
CA ILE A 511 6.56 1.21 -9.08
C ILE A 511 5.04 1.24 -8.94
N GLN A 512 4.45 2.38 -8.56
CA GLN A 512 3.02 2.49 -8.29
C GLN A 512 2.51 3.91 -8.53
N ILE A 513 1.29 4.02 -9.03
CA ILE A 513 0.57 5.28 -9.21
C ILE A 513 -0.73 5.22 -8.41
N ASN A 514 -0.94 6.22 -7.56
CA ASN A 514 -2.22 6.56 -6.96
C ASN A 514 -2.71 7.87 -7.59
N LEU A 515 -3.84 7.84 -8.26
CA LEU A 515 -4.34 8.98 -9.03
C LEU A 515 -5.78 9.33 -8.62
N ASN A 516 -5.98 10.44 -7.94
CA ASN A 516 -7.29 11.03 -7.68
C ASN A 516 -7.63 12.06 -8.77
N ILE A 517 -8.83 11.98 -9.35
CA ILE A 517 -9.35 12.95 -10.31
C ILE A 517 -10.64 13.53 -9.73
N MET A 518 -10.54 14.68 -9.08
CA MET A 518 -11.63 15.23 -8.26
C MET A 518 -11.86 16.71 -8.53
N ASP A 519 -13.13 17.12 -8.45
CA ASP A 519 -13.48 18.54 -8.46
C ASP A 519 -13.22 19.17 -7.10
N LEU A 520 -12.26 20.09 -7.06
CA LEU A 520 -11.85 20.78 -5.84
C LEU A 520 -12.99 21.59 -5.20
N ASN A 521 -13.88 22.19 -5.98
CA ASN A 521 -15.00 22.96 -5.44
C ASN A 521 -16.00 22.02 -4.77
N LYS A 522 -16.26 20.86 -5.40
CA LYS A 522 -17.11 19.83 -4.81
C LYS A 522 -16.57 19.31 -3.47
N LEU A 523 -15.25 19.16 -3.33
CA LEU A 523 -14.63 18.77 -2.05
C LEU A 523 -14.79 19.86 -0.99
N ARG A 524 -14.58 21.14 -1.35
CA ARG A 524 -14.78 22.28 -0.44
C ARG A 524 -16.22 22.39 0.04
N GLU A 525 -17.17 22.20 -0.86
CA GLU A 525 -18.59 22.17 -0.50
C GLU A 525 -18.94 20.99 0.40
N ALA A 526 -18.37 19.82 0.15
CA ALA A 526 -18.53 18.64 1.00
C ALA A 526 -18.01 18.84 2.44
N MET A 527 -16.95 19.66 2.62
CA MET A 527 -16.47 20.02 3.97
C MET A 527 -17.45 20.92 4.72
N VAL A 528 -18.17 21.78 4.01
CA VAL A 528 -19.13 22.74 4.60
C VAL A 528 -20.50 22.10 4.79
N HIS A 529 -20.90 21.22 3.88
CA HIS A 529 -22.23 20.57 3.83
C HIS A 529 -22.13 19.05 3.78
N PRO A 530 -21.49 18.40 4.77
CA PRO A 530 -21.28 16.94 4.75
C PRO A 530 -22.59 16.13 4.77
N GLU A 531 -23.70 16.73 5.21
CA GLU A 531 -25.04 16.10 5.23
C GLU A 531 -25.69 16.01 3.84
N ASN A 532 -25.19 16.72 2.84
CA ASN A 532 -25.78 16.74 1.50
C ASN A 532 -25.61 15.37 0.82
N PRO A 533 -26.68 14.71 0.36
CA PRO A 533 -26.62 13.42 -0.29
C PRO A 533 -25.68 13.37 -1.51
N ALA A 534 -25.49 14.49 -2.22
CA ALA A 534 -24.60 14.59 -3.37
C ALA A 534 -23.11 14.36 -3.02
N TYR A 535 -22.73 14.48 -1.75
CA TYR A 535 -21.34 14.35 -1.28
C TYR A 535 -21.08 13.07 -0.50
N GLN A 536 -22.14 12.31 -0.15
CA GLN A 536 -22.05 11.12 0.68
C GLN A 536 -21.16 10.02 0.09
N ASN A 537 -21.04 9.97 -1.23
CA ASN A 537 -20.32 8.93 -1.96
C ASN A 537 -19.08 9.46 -2.69
N ILE A 538 -18.52 10.61 -2.27
CA ILE A 538 -17.21 11.04 -2.77
C ILE A 538 -16.15 10.15 -2.15
N ILE A 539 -15.50 9.34 -2.96
CA ILE A 539 -14.42 8.44 -2.55
C ILE A 539 -13.10 9.07 -2.96
N VAL A 540 -12.15 9.08 -2.03
CA VAL A 540 -10.79 9.57 -2.26
C VAL A 540 -9.78 8.54 -1.78
N ARG A 541 -8.68 8.41 -2.50
CA ARG A 541 -7.53 7.67 -2.01
C ARG A 541 -6.65 8.58 -1.19
N VAL A 542 -6.66 8.36 0.12
CA VAL A 542 -5.98 9.25 1.07
C VAL A 542 -4.46 9.13 0.94
N THR A 543 -3.96 7.91 1.06
CA THR A 543 -2.53 7.57 0.88
C THR A 543 -2.42 6.16 0.31
N GLY A 544 -2.84 5.17 1.06
CA GLY A 544 -2.76 3.77 0.67
C GLY A 544 -4.11 3.05 0.74
N TYR A 545 -5.15 3.74 1.19
CA TYR A 545 -6.51 3.24 1.25
C TYR A 545 -7.48 4.29 0.69
N ALA A 546 -8.59 3.83 0.16
CA ALA A 546 -9.70 4.67 -0.26
C ALA A 546 -10.73 4.80 0.88
N SER A 547 -11.32 5.98 1.00
CA SER A 547 -12.34 6.27 2.00
C SER A 547 -13.34 7.29 1.47
N ARG A 548 -14.54 7.33 2.05
CA ARG A 548 -15.45 8.44 1.82
C ARG A 548 -14.86 9.73 2.38
N PHE A 549 -14.77 10.76 1.55
CA PHE A 549 -14.15 12.04 1.91
C PHE A 549 -14.77 12.66 3.17
N ILE A 550 -16.10 12.65 3.28
CA ILE A 550 -16.82 13.19 4.44
C ILE A 550 -16.58 12.41 5.75
N CYS A 551 -16.11 11.17 5.67
CA CYS A 551 -15.78 10.34 6.84
C CYS A 551 -14.35 10.59 7.34
N LEU A 552 -13.52 11.32 6.60
CA LEU A 552 -12.18 11.67 7.04
C LEU A 552 -12.21 12.71 8.14
N PRO A 553 -11.29 12.66 9.11
CA PRO A 553 -11.10 13.73 10.07
C PRO A 553 -10.87 15.09 9.36
N PRO A 554 -11.35 16.22 9.92
CA PRO A 554 -11.29 17.53 9.25
C PRO A 554 -9.89 17.95 8.79
N HIS A 555 -8.85 17.62 9.57
CA HIS A 555 -7.47 17.94 9.20
C HIS A 555 -6.97 17.16 7.97
N TYR A 556 -7.45 15.91 7.75
CA TYR A 556 -7.15 15.16 6.52
C TYR A 556 -7.92 15.69 5.32
N GLN A 557 -9.17 16.11 5.50
CA GLN A 557 -9.95 16.76 4.44
C GLN A 557 -9.24 18.04 3.99
N GLN A 558 -8.78 18.86 4.94
CA GLN A 558 -8.05 20.09 4.67
C GLN A 558 -6.73 19.81 3.94
N GLU A 559 -5.94 18.87 4.41
CA GLU A 559 -4.69 18.47 3.77
C GLU A 559 -4.93 18.01 2.32
N PHE A 560 -5.97 17.19 2.10
CA PHE A 560 -6.32 16.70 0.77
C PHE A 560 -6.67 17.84 -0.18
N VAL A 561 -7.48 18.79 0.28
CA VAL A 561 -7.85 20.01 -0.46
C VAL A 561 -6.63 20.87 -0.77
N GLU A 562 -5.69 20.99 0.16
CA GLU A 562 -4.45 21.75 -0.05
C GLU A 562 -3.54 21.08 -1.08
N ARG A 563 -3.40 19.76 -1.05
CA ARG A 563 -2.67 19.02 -2.09
C ARG A 563 -3.25 19.30 -3.47
N MET A 564 -4.58 19.24 -3.61
CA MET A 564 -5.26 19.56 -4.88
C MET A 564 -5.10 21.01 -5.32
N ASN A 565 -5.03 21.98 -4.40
CA ASN A 565 -4.77 23.39 -4.73
C ASN A 565 -3.41 23.59 -5.39
N HIS A 566 -2.41 22.80 -4.97
CA HIS A 566 -1.03 22.89 -5.46
C HIS A 566 -0.74 21.93 -6.62
N ALA A 567 -1.68 21.02 -6.93
CA ALA A 567 -1.64 20.20 -8.14
C ALA A 567 -1.99 20.99 -9.41
N GLY A 568 -1.86 22.32 -9.35
CA GLY A 568 -2.22 23.24 -10.43
C GLY A 568 -1.32 23.07 -11.65
N PHE A 569 -1.95 22.73 -12.77
CA PHE A 569 -1.42 22.91 -14.11
C PHE A 569 -2.25 23.93 -14.87
#